data_f0eeb82f9091e7b0b201b5eccb8a84b8
#
_entry.id   f0eeb82f9091e7b0b201b5eccb8a84b8
#
_cell.length_a   1.000
_cell.length_b   1.000
_cell.length_c   1.000
_cell.angle_alpha   90.00
_cell.angle_beta   90.00
_cell.angle_gamma   90.00
#
_symmetry.space_group_name_H-M   'P 1'
#
loop_
_entity.id
_entity.type
_entity.pdbx_description
1 polymer ?
#
loop_
_entity_poly.entity_id
_entity_poly.type
_entity_poly.pdbx_seq_one_letter_code
_entity_poly.pdbx_strand_id
1 'polypeptide(L)'
;GDYFPVELSEAAAKKVPKINAKDAEEQSAPASPRVCSVEADAPDKFCSGKLAGEHQAPAEPQVLAVEADVPAAADVPLVLVVEPQAPAWAQQIVHFLQTGELPEEQEEAERVARQSSMYQFVDNTLYRRRLNGVKLKCIHREDGQKLLAEIHGGICGHHIGARALAGKAFRQGFFWPTALQDATAQVTKCEACQFHSKQIHQPAQALQTIPLSWPFSVWGLDILGPFPRAVGGFEYLYVAIDKFTKWPEVEPVRKVTAQSAVKFFRSIVCRFGIPNRIITDNGTQFTSRTFMQYVQDLGAKVCFASVAHPRSNGQAERANAEVLRGLKTRTFDRLHKCGKNWIEELPVVLWSIRTTPNRATGQTPFALVYGAEAVLPTELVYGSPRVLAYDELEQEQLRQDDALLLEEDRLQAAVRAARYQQALRRYHSRKVNARSFEEGDLVLRRVQSAKNSNKLTPKWEGPYRVKRVTRPGAVRLETEDGIPVSNSWNIEHLRKFYP
;
A
#
# COMPACT_ATOMS: atom_id res chain seq x y z
N GLY A 1 52.76 -8.06 14.80
CA GLY A 1 52.33 -8.93 15.84
C GLY A 1 51.29 -9.90 15.37
N ASP A 2 51.40 -11.05 15.72
CA ASP A 2 50.70 -12.32 15.78
C ASP A 2 49.42 -12.50 14.95
N TYR A 3 49.59 -13.18 13.84
CA TYR A 3 48.51 -13.80 13.08
C TYR A 3 48.12 -15.11 13.75
N PHE A 4 46.81 -15.25 14.08
CA PHE A 4 46.23 -16.54 14.42
C PHE A 4 45.76 -17.25 13.13
N PRO A 5 46.21 -18.46 12.83
CA PRO A 5 45.70 -19.26 11.73
C PRO A 5 44.31 -19.80 12.13
N VAL A 6 43.32 -19.58 11.28
CA VAL A 6 42.00 -20.21 11.41
C VAL A 6 42.13 -21.64 10.89
N GLU A 7 42.19 -22.61 11.77
CA GLU A 7 42.05 -24.02 11.40
C GLU A 7 40.62 -24.26 10.89
N LEU A 8 40.48 -24.53 9.60
CA LEU A 8 39.25 -25.05 9.00
C LEU A 8 39.07 -26.49 9.45
N SER A 9 38.02 -26.79 10.19
CA SER A 9 37.69 -28.12 10.64
C SER A 9 37.44 -29.06 9.46
N GLU A 10 38.05 -30.25 9.47
CA GLU A 10 37.96 -31.31 8.46
C GLU A 10 36.54 -31.83 8.19
N ALA A 11 35.54 -31.36 8.94
CA ALA A 11 34.15 -31.78 8.80
C ALA A 11 33.43 -31.22 7.53
N ALA A 12 33.97 -30.20 6.90
CA ALA A 12 33.39 -29.60 5.69
C ALA A 12 33.77 -30.33 4.38
N ALA A 13 34.78 -31.17 4.39
CA ALA A 13 35.31 -31.82 3.19
C ALA A 13 34.61 -33.16 2.78
N LYS A 14 33.65 -33.66 3.56
CA LYS A 14 33.07 -35.01 3.35
C LYS A 14 31.70 -35.03 2.64
N LYS A 15 31.18 -33.98 2.06
CA LYS A 15 29.87 -33.97 1.41
C LYS A 15 29.84 -33.43 -0.03
N VAL A 16 30.85 -33.68 -0.84
CA VAL A 16 30.78 -33.39 -2.28
C VAL A 16 30.66 -34.74 -3.02
N PRO A 17 29.55 -34.99 -3.74
CA PRO A 17 29.44 -36.20 -4.57
C PRO A 17 30.38 -36.07 -5.77
N LYS A 18 31.22 -37.12 -6.00
CA LYS A 18 32.05 -37.27 -7.19
C LYS A 18 31.13 -37.51 -8.41
N ILE A 19 31.07 -36.54 -9.32
CA ILE A 19 30.46 -36.71 -10.64
C ILE A 19 31.51 -37.35 -11.56
N ASN A 20 31.21 -38.51 -12.11
CA ASN A 20 32.03 -39.22 -13.07
C ASN A 20 32.01 -38.48 -14.44
N ALA A 21 33.19 -38.21 -14.95
CA ALA A 21 33.45 -37.52 -16.22
C ALA A 21 33.24 -38.40 -17.46
N LYS A 22 32.05 -39.07 -17.60
CA LYS A 22 31.77 -39.92 -18.78
C LYS A 22 30.42 -39.66 -19.48
N ASP A 23 29.60 -38.72 -19.00
CA ASP A 23 28.25 -38.49 -19.58
C ASP A 23 28.08 -37.06 -20.17
N ALA A 24 29.11 -36.51 -20.76
CA ALA A 24 29.07 -35.18 -21.38
C ALA A 24 29.38 -35.22 -22.88
N GLU A 25 28.75 -36.15 -23.63
CA GLU A 25 28.68 -36.05 -25.11
C GLU A 25 27.31 -36.58 -25.53
N GLU A 26 26.42 -35.71 -25.81
CA GLU A 26 25.26 -35.73 -26.71
C GLU A 26 24.16 -34.77 -26.19
N GLN A 27 24.07 -33.67 -26.81
CA GLN A 27 22.85 -33.07 -27.32
C GLN A 27 23.00 -31.57 -27.56
N SER A 28 23.33 -31.27 -28.81
CA SER A 28 23.27 -29.95 -29.41
C SER A 28 21.90 -29.68 -30.02
N ALA A 29 21.46 -28.45 -29.88
CA ALA A 29 20.65 -27.57 -30.74
C ALA A 29 19.31 -27.10 -30.18
N PRO A 30 18.96 -25.83 -30.41
CA PRO A 30 17.89 -25.13 -29.71
C PRO A 30 16.57 -25.19 -30.47
N ALA A 31 15.46 -25.35 -29.75
CA ALA A 31 14.11 -25.24 -30.28
C ALA A 31 13.44 -23.94 -29.81
N SER A 32 12.87 -23.22 -30.77
CA SER A 32 12.11 -21.99 -30.63
C SER A 32 10.80 -22.16 -29.82
N PRO A 33 10.27 -21.09 -29.20
CA PRO A 33 9.05 -21.17 -28.42
C PRO A 33 7.80 -21.18 -29.32
N ARG A 34 6.95 -22.20 -29.12
CA ARG A 34 5.60 -22.26 -29.68
C ARG A 34 4.61 -21.56 -28.74
N VAL A 35 3.84 -20.68 -29.32
CA VAL A 35 2.64 -20.06 -28.75
C VAL A 35 1.54 -21.11 -28.67
N CYS A 36 0.98 -21.36 -27.49
CA CYS A 36 -0.23 -22.16 -27.30
C CYS A 36 -1.42 -21.23 -27.08
N SER A 37 -2.35 -21.28 -28.04
CA SER A 37 -3.72 -20.80 -27.93
C SER A 37 -4.51 -21.80 -27.07
N VAL A 38 -5.29 -21.30 -26.11
CA VAL A 38 -6.20 -22.10 -25.30
C VAL A 38 -7.60 -21.92 -25.83
N GLU A 39 -8.15 -22.98 -26.40
CA GLU A 39 -9.57 -23.11 -26.70
C GLU A 39 -10.32 -23.66 -25.49
N ALA A 40 -11.55 -23.16 -25.32
CA ALA A 40 -12.49 -23.55 -24.28
C ALA A 40 -13.23 -24.81 -24.73
N ASP A 41 -13.26 -25.82 -23.85
CA ASP A 41 -14.19 -26.95 -23.96
C ASP A 41 -14.90 -27.17 -22.63
N ALA A 42 -16.24 -27.14 -22.73
CA ALA A 42 -17.15 -27.62 -21.69
C ALA A 42 -17.41 -29.14 -21.88
N PRO A 43 -17.70 -29.88 -20.84
CA PRO A 43 -18.48 -31.10 -21.03
C PRO A 43 -19.71 -31.17 -20.13
N ASP A 44 -20.86 -31.25 -20.80
CA ASP A 44 -22.02 -31.98 -20.32
C ASP A 44 -21.70 -33.47 -20.09
N LYS A 45 -22.14 -34.02 -18.97
CA LYS A 45 -22.56 -35.42 -18.89
C LYS A 45 -23.54 -35.64 -17.76
N PHE A 46 -24.78 -35.83 -18.14
CA PHE A 46 -25.83 -36.56 -17.46
C PHE A 46 -25.37 -37.98 -17.04
N CYS A 47 -25.73 -38.40 -15.85
CA CYS A 47 -25.89 -39.81 -15.50
C CYS A 47 -27.17 -39.99 -14.68
N SER A 48 -28.10 -40.68 -15.31
CA SER A 48 -29.33 -41.20 -14.77
C SER A 48 -29.06 -42.41 -13.86
N GLY A 49 -29.66 -42.43 -12.68
CA GLY A 49 -29.75 -43.58 -11.81
C GLY A 49 -31.15 -43.64 -11.18
N LYS A 50 -31.99 -44.54 -11.67
CA LYS A 50 -33.30 -44.89 -11.12
C LYS A 50 -33.13 -45.64 -9.79
N LEU A 51 -33.93 -45.28 -8.78
CA LEU A 51 -34.50 -46.28 -7.84
C LEU A 51 -35.84 -45.77 -7.32
N ALA A 52 -36.81 -46.65 -7.37
CA ALA A 52 -38.19 -46.47 -7.01
C ALA A 52 -38.36 -46.48 -5.47
N GLY A 53 -39.33 -45.72 -4.98
CA GLY A 53 -39.79 -45.75 -3.59
C GLY A 53 -41.07 -44.95 -3.42
N GLU A 54 -42.08 -45.61 -2.98
CA GLU A 54 -43.51 -45.41 -2.92
C GLU A 54 -44.06 -44.07 -2.42
N HIS A 55 -45.22 -43.77 -2.93
CA HIS A 55 -46.15 -42.69 -2.61
C HIS A 55 -46.54 -42.61 -1.13
N GLN A 56 -46.43 -41.41 -0.56
CA GLN A 56 -47.34 -40.92 0.44
C GLN A 56 -47.60 -39.43 0.19
N ALA A 57 -48.81 -39.03 -0.02
CA ALA A 57 -49.27 -37.66 -0.20
C ALA A 57 -49.06 -36.86 1.10
N PRO A 58 -48.56 -35.63 1.03
CA PRO A 58 -48.53 -34.77 2.20
C PRO A 58 -49.91 -34.10 2.41
N ALA A 59 -50.34 -34.13 3.67
CA ALA A 59 -51.52 -33.46 4.20
C ALA A 59 -51.49 -31.95 3.97
N GLU A 60 -52.67 -31.38 3.73
CA GLU A 60 -52.88 -29.93 3.64
C GLU A 60 -52.38 -29.20 4.90
N PRO A 61 -51.70 -28.09 4.78
CA PRO A 61 -51.39 -27.27 5.95
C PRO A 61 -52.64 -26.53 6.42
N GLN A 62 -53.08 -26.80 7.63
CA GLN A 62 -54.06 -26.00 8.35
C GLN A 62 -53.49 -24.57 8.51
N VAL A 63 -54.23 -23.62 7.95
CA VAL A 63 -53.99 -22.18 8.15
C VAL A 63 -54.41 -21.85 9.59
N LEU A 64 -53.44 -21.77 10.48
CA LEU A 64 -53.63 -21.06 11.75
C LEU A 64 -53.70 -19.57 11.43
N ALA A 65 -54.86 -18.98 11.53
CA ALA A 65 -55.04 -17.53 11.52
C ALA A 65 -54.36 -16.96 12.77
N VAL A 66 -53.19 -16.44 12.59
CA VAL A 66 -52.58 -15.52 13.55
C VAL A 66 -53.14 -14.14 13.23
N GLU A 67 -54.07 -13.67 14.07
CA GLU A 67 -54.44 -12.26 14.11
C GLU A 67 -53.16 -11.47 14.44
N ALA A 68 -52.49 -10.96 13.41
CA ALA A 68 -51.45 -9.98 13.59
C ALA A 68 -52.16 -8.63 13.80
N ASP A 69 -52.01 -8.09 15.01
CA ASP A 69 -52.25 -6.67 15.28
C ASP A 69 -51.51 -5.85 14.20
N VAL A 70 -52.27 -5.28 13.30
CA VAL A 70 -51.80 -4.30 12.33
C VAL A 70 -51.55 -3.02 13.13
N PRO A 71 -50.28 -2.59 13.34
CA PRO A 71 -50.08 -1.27 13.89
C PRO A 71 -50.67 -0.24 12.92
N ALA A 72 -51.41 0.70 13.50
CA ALA A 72 -52.06 1.82 12.82
C ALA A 72 -51.16 2.41 11.73
N ALA A 73 -51.75 2.70 10.58
CA ALA A 73 -51.18 3.24 9.38
C ALA A 73 -50.02 4.21 9.69
N ALA A 74 -48.78 3.70 9.56
CA ALA A 74 -47.64 4.58 9.40
C ALA A 74 -47.88 5.41 8.14
N ASP A 75 -47.81 6.72 8.26
CA ASP A 75 -47.93 7.71 7.22
C ASP A 75 -47.40 7.20 5.88
N VAL A 76 -48.31 6.99 4.94
CA VAL A 76 -47.96 6.77 3.54
C VAL A 76 -47.11 7.98 3.15
N PRO A 77 -45.82 7.81 2.72
CA PRO A 77 -44.99 8.94 2.41
C PRO A 77 -45.72 9.81 1.40
N LEU A 78 -45.85 11.09 1.75
CA LEU A 78 -46.45 12.11 0.89
C LEU A 78 -45.84 11.94 -0.51
N VAL A 79 -46.66 11.58 -1.48
CA VAL A 79 -46.30 11.68 -2.89
C VAL A 79 -45.91 13.15 -3.08
N LEU A 80 -44.63 13.40 -3.37
CA LEU A 80 -44.14 14.74 -3.71
C LEU A 80 -45.04 15.28 -4.84
N VAL A 81 -46.04 16.09 -4.48
CA VAL A 81 -46.86 16.83 -5.44
C VAL A 81 -45.94 17.90 -6.01
N VAL A 82 -45.30 17.57 -7.11
CA VAL A 82 -44.48 18.52 -7.88
C VAL A 82 -45.44 19.49 -8.50
N GLU A 83 -45.48 20.73 -7.98
CA GLU A 83 -46.34 21.76 -8.48
C GLU A 83 -46.20 21.96 -10.00
N PRO A 84 -47.28 22.19 -10.73
CA PRO A 84 -47.27 22.25 -12.20
C PRO A 84 -46.68 23.53 -12.77
N GLN A 85 -45.88 24.29 -12.00
CA GLN A 85 -45.21 25.50 -12.48
C GLN A 85 -43.89 25.18 -13.15
N ALA A 86 -43.60 25.88 -14.25
CA ALA A 86 -42.34 25.75 -14.96
C ALA A 86 -41.14 26.04 -14.02
N PRO A 87 -40.13 25.15 -13.97
CA PRO A 87 -38.98 25.36 -13.08
C PRO A 87 -38.29 26.70 -13.34
N ALA A 88 -37.83 27.39 -12.28
CA ALA A 88 -37.20 28.71 -12.39
C ALA A 88 -36.08 28.75 -13.44
N TRP A 89 -35.27 27.67 -13.55
CA TRP A 89 -34.18 27.55 -14.53
C TRP A 89 -34.66 27.43 -15.99
N ALA A 90 -35.93 27.16 -16.24
CA ALA A 90 -36.50 26.88 -17.56
C ALA A 90 -37.49 27.95 -18.02
N GLN A 91 -37.73 29.03 -17.26
CA GLN A 91 -38.71 30.06 -17.58
C GLN A 91 -38.52 30.66 -18.99
N GLN A 92 -37.30 30.99 -19.36
CA GLN A 92 -36.97 31.53 -20.70
C GLN A 92 -37.30 30.52 -21.81
N ILE A 93 -37.01 29.22 -21.57
CA ILE A 93 -37.29 28.14 -22.52
C ILE A 93 -38.80 27.97 -22.68
N VAL A 94 -39.54 28.01 -21.58
CA VAL A 94 -41.02 27.90 -21.60
C VAL A 94 -41.67 29.11 -22.31
N HIS A 95 -41.18 30.32 -22.00
CA HIS A 95 -41.64 31.53 -22.67
C HIS A 95 -41.44 31.43 -24.19
N PHE A 96 -40.24 31.08 -24.61
CA PHE A 96 -39.95 30.87 -26.03
C PHE A 96 -40.81 29.78 -26.68
N LEU A 97 -41.04 28.66 -25.99
CA LEU A 97 -41.90 27.58 -26.51
C LEU A 97 -43.39 27.95 -26.60
N GLN A 98 -43.84 28.92 -25.80
CA GLN A 98 -45.24 29.41 -25.80
C GLN A 98 -45.46 30.58 -26.76
N THR A 99 -44.52 31.54 -26.78
CA THR A 99 -44.73 32.81 -27.50
C THR A 99 -43.89 32.88 -28.79
N GLY A 100 -42.79 32.13 -28.91
CA GLY A 100 -41.82 32.26 -30.00
C GLY A 100 -40.84 33.41 -29.79
N GLU A 101 -40.94 34.17 -28.71
CA GLU A 101 -40.08 35.33 -28.45
C GLU A 101 -38.79 34.92 -27.73
N LEU A 102 -37.67 35.42 -28.21
CA LEU A 102 -36.35 35.21 -27.65
C LEU A 102 -36.00 36.32 -26.66
N PRO A 103 -35.13 36.07 -25.66
CA PRO A 103 -34.57 37.11 -24.78
C PRO A 103 -33.88 38.22 -25.57
N GLU A 104 -33.86 39.45 -25.05
CA GLU A 104 -33.19 40.60 -25.67
C GLU A 104 -31.67 40.44 -25.74
N GLU A 105 -31.06 39.72 -24.78
CA GLU A 105 -29.64 39.50 -24.71
C GLU A 105 -29.22 38.40 -25.71
N GLN A 106 -28.31 38.73 -26.62
CA GLN A 106 -27.94 37.88 -27.75
C GLN A 106 -27.38 36.49 -27.31
N GLU A 107 -26.54 36.47 -26.25
CA GLU A 107 -25.98 35.20 -25.74
C GLU A 107 -27.07 34.28 -25.14
N GLU A 108 -28.01 34.86 -24.44
CA GLU A 108 -29.15 34.13 -23.87
C GLU A 108 -30.11 33.66 -24.97
N ALA A 109 -30.40 34.51 -25.95
CA ALA A 109 -31.25 34.16 -27.11
C ALA A 109 -30.69 32.95 -27.87
N GLU A 110 -29.40 32.95 -28.19
CA GLU A 110 -28.75 31.82 -28.84
C GLU A 110 -28.76 30.53 -28.00
N ARG A 111 -28.62 30.69 -26.68
CA ARG A 111 -28.68 29.57 -25.73
C ARG A 111 -30.10 28.97 -25.70
N VAL A 112 -31.11 29.79 -25.56
CA VAL A 112 -32.50 29.36 -25.55
C VAL A 112 -32.90 28.73 -26.87
N ALA A 113 -32.58 29.31 -28.01
CA ALA A 113 -32.89 28.79 -29.32
C ALA A 113 -32.24 27.38 -29.55
N ARG A 114 -30.98 27.20 -29.16
CA ARG A 114 -30.30 25.88 -29.27
C ARG A 114 -30.90 24.83 -28.35
N GLN A 115 -31.26 25.23 -27.13
CA GLN A 115 -31.75 24.27 -26.12
C GLN A 115 -33.21 23.92 -26.32
N SER A 116 -34.07 24.85 -26.77
CA SER A 116 -35.52 24.66 -26.92
C SER A 116 -35.89 23.44 -27.75
N SER A 117 -35.09 23.10 -28.75
CA SER A 117 -35.28 21.91 -29.60
C SER A 117 -35.32 20.58 -28.83
N MET A 118 -34.69 20.55 -27.66
CA MET A 118 -34.66 19.37 -26.77
C MET A 118 -35.85 19.31 -25.82
N TYR A 119 -36.70 20.34 -25.75
CA TYR A 119 -37.79 20.43 -24.81
C TYR A 119 -39.13 20.48 -25.52
N GLN A 120 -40.18 20.15 -24.79
CA GLN A 120 -41.57 20.22 -25.22
C GLN A 120 -42.43 20.65 -24.03
N PHE A 121 -43.28 21.65 -24.25
CA PHE A 121 -44.23 22.14 -23.25
C PHE A 121 -45.61 21.58 -23.59
N VAL A 122 -46.19 20.79 -22.71
CA VAL A 122 -47.50 20.14 -22.89
C VAL A 122 -48.21 20.11 -21.54
N ASP A 123 -49.51 20.42 -21.56
CA ASP A 123 -50.39 20.43 -20.39
C ASP A 123 -49.77 21.16 -19.17
N ASN A 124 -49.27 22.36 -19.43
CA ASN A 124 -48.61 23.21 -18.42
C ASN A 124 -47.36 22.58 -17.76
N THR A 125 -46.79 21.59 -18.39
CA THR A 125 -45.60 20.88 -17.89
C THR A 125 -44.51 20.83 -18.95
N LEU A 126 -43.27 21.17 -18.53
CA LEU A 126 -42.11 21.09 -19.40
C LEU A 126 -41.49 19.69 -19.36
N TYR A 127 -41.26 19.13 -20.55
CA TYR A 127 -40.62 17.84 -20.73
C TYR A 127 -39.32 17.99 -21.56
N ARG A 128 -38.30 17.29 -21.15
CA ARG A 128 -37.11 17.09 -21.99
C ARG A 128 -37.24 15.83 -22.82
N ARG A 129 -37.06 15.94 -24.14
CA ARG A 129 -37.08 14.80 -25.05
C ARG A 129 -35.70 14.16 -25.10
N ARG A 130 -35.63 12.85 -25.04
CA ARG A 130 -34.45 12.06 -25.33
C ARG A 130 -34.44 11.57 -26.77
N LEU A 131 -33.24 11.20 -27.30
CA LEU A 131 -33.12 10.65 -28.66
C LEU A 131 -33.98 9.38 -28.88
N ASN A 132 -34.21 8.61 -27.81
CA ASN A 132 -35.06 7.41 -27.85
C ASN A 132 -36.58 7.70 -27.70
N GLY A 133 -37.02 8.96 -27.79
CA GLY A 133 -38.41 9.36 -27.67
C GLY A 133 -38.95 9.47 -26.24
N VAL A 134 -38.22 9.02 -25.24
CA VAL A 134 -38.67 9.11 -23.84
C VAL A 134 -38.68 10.57 -23.38
N LYS A 135 -39.80 10.99 -22.77
CA LYS A 135 -40.00 12.32 -22.20
C LYS A 135 -39.61 12.29 -20.70
N LEU A 136 -38.82 13.27 -20.26
CA LEU A 136 -38.46 13.45 -18.84
C LEU A 136 -39.16 14.72 -18.35
N LYS A 137 -39.94 14.62 -17.27
CA LYS A 137 -40.55 15.77 -16.60
C LYS A 137 -39.46 16.66 -16.02
N CYS A 138 -39.44 17.93 -16.40
CA CYS A 138 -38.56 18.93 -15.85
C CYS A 138 -39.09 19.40 -14.49
N ILE A 139 -38.25 19.32 -13.45
CA ILE A 139 -38.61 19.64 -12.07
C ILE A 139 -37.75 20.76 -11.54
N HIS A 140 -38.20 21.40 -10.46
CA HIS A 140 -37.36 22.38 -9.72
C HIS A 140 -36.15 21.68 -9.12
N ARG A 141 -35.08 22.45 -8.91
CA ARG A 141 -33.82 21.93 -8.34
C ARG A 141 -34.01 21.36 -6.94
N GLU A 142 -34.82 22.07 -6.13
CA GLU A 142 -35.13 21.70 -4.74
C GLU A 142 -35.85 20.35 -4.69
N ASP A 143 -36.79 20.11 -5.58
CA ASP A 143 -37.49 18.83 -5.68
C ASP A 143 -36.56 17.74 -6.22
N GLY A 144 -35.68 18.10 -7.15
CA GLY A 144 -34.62 17.20 -7.61
C GLY A 144 -33.70 16.76 -6.49
N GLN A 145 -33.32 17.66 -5.59
CA GLN A 145 -32.49 17.34 -4.41
C GLN A 145 -33.23 16.42 -3.43
N LYS A 146 -34.53 16.67 -3.14
CA LYS A 146 -35.34 15.79 -2.32
C LYS A 146 -35.46 14.40 -2.95
N LEU A 147 -35.73 14.35 -4.26
CA LEU A 147 -35.79 13.11 -5.03
C LEU A 147 -34.45 12.32 -4.96
N LEU A 148 -33.32 13.00 -5.09
CA LEU A 148 -32.01 12.36 -4.95
C LEU A 148 -31.78 11.82 -3.55
N ALA A 149 -32.19 12.54 -2.50
CA ALA A 149 -32.06 12.08 -1.12
C ALA A 149 -32.87 10.79 -0.90
N GLU A 150 -34.11 10.75 -1.41
CA GLU A 150 -34.98 9.56 -1.32
C GLU A 150 -34.42 8.37 -2.13
N ILE A 151 -33.95 8.60 -3.35
CA ILE A 151 -33.31 7.54 -4.17
C ILE A 151 -32.03 7.03 -3.52
N HIS A 152 -31.31 7.89 -2.78
CA HIS A 152 -30.03 7.55 -2.18
C HIS A 152 -30.15 6.78 -0.86
N GLY A 153 -30.93 7.29 0.07
CA GLY A 153 -31.05 6.78 1.44
C GLY A 153 -32.44 6.32 1.86
N GLY A 154 -33.49 6.54 1.01
CA GLY A 154 -34.84 6.10 1.32
C GLY A 154 -35.04 4.60 1.19
N ILE A 155 -36.31 4.14 1.27
CA ILE A 155 -36.69 2.71 1.34
C ILE A 155 -36.06 1.85 0.23
N CYS A 156 -35.96 2.37 -1.00
CA CYS A 156 -35.32 1.71 -2.14
C CYS A 156 -33.85 2.15 -2.37
N GLY A 157 -33.30 2.89 -1.40
CA GLY A 157 -31.94 3.40 -1.46
C GLY A 157 -30.91 2.36 -1.03
N HIS A 158 -29.73 2.37 -1.65
CA HIS A 158 -28.59 1.56 -1.23
C HIS A 158 -27.26 2.32 -1.42
N HIS A 159 -27.31 3.62 -1.24
CA HIS A 159 -26.15 4.52 -1.22
C HIS A 159 -25.28 4.41 -2.49
N ILE A 160 -25.89 4.49 -3.66
CA ILE A 160 -25.22 4.43 -4.96
C ILE A 160 -24.38 5.69 -5.23
N GLY A 161 -23.34 5.55 -6.08
CA GLY A 161 -22.50 6.68 -6.47
C GLY A 161 -23.23 7.71 -7.34
N ALA A 162 -22.74 8.96 -7.35
CA ALA A 162 -23.40 10.13 -7.93
C ALA A 162 -23.89 9.95 -9.38
N ARG A 163 -23.07 9.38 -10.29
CA ARG A 163 -23.48 9.14 -11.69
C ARG A 163 -24.66 8.16 -11.78
N ALA A 164 -24.63 7.10 -10.99
CA ALA A 164 -25.70 6.11 -10.97
C ALA A 164 -26.96 6.70 -10.33
N LEU A 165 -26.82 7.54 -9.33
CA LEU A 165 -27.90 8.25 -8.64
C LEU A 165 -28.64 9.18 -9.60
N ALA A 166 -27.95 10.11 -10.26
CA ALA A 166 -28.55 10.97 -11.29
C ALA A 166 -29.16 10.16 -12.43
N GLY A 167 -28.48 9.08 -12.88
CA GLY A 167 -29.01 8.18 -13.90
C GLY A 167 -30.27 7.44 -13.45
N LYS A 168 -30.45 7.13 -12.14
CA LYS A 168 -31.67 6.53 -11.60
C LYS A 168 -32.82 7.52 -11.59
N ALA A 169 -32.60 8.79 -11.22
CA ALA A 169 -33.57 9.86 -11.31
C ALA A 169 -34.04 10.08 -12.76
N PHE A 170 -33.14 10.10 -13.73
CA PHE A 170 -33.49 10.22 -15.14
C PHE A 170 -34.29 9.00 -15.67
N ARG A 171 -34.00 7.80 -15.20
CA ARG A 171 -34.80 6.60 -15.56
C ARG A 171 -36.18 6.60 -14.95
N GLN A 172 -36.34 7.27 -13.80
CA GLN A 172 -37.67 7.50 -13.21
C GLN A 172 -38.47 8.59 -13.93
N GLY A 173 -37.92 9.22 -14.95
CA GLY A 173 -38.61 10.19 -15.78
C GLY A 173 -38.46 11.64 -15.35
N PHE A 174 -37.52 11.97 -14.47
CA PHE A 174 -37.27 13.33 -13.99
C PHE A 174 -35.99 13.94 -14.55
N PHE A 175 -36.00 15.25 -14.74
CA PHE A 175 -34.81 15.97 -15.25
C PHE A 175 -34.72 17.38 -14.66
N TRP A 176 -33.48 17.78 -14.35
CA TRP A 176 -33.05 19.17 -14.13
C TRP A 176 -31.56 19.29 -14.49
N PRO A 177 -31.06 20.49 -14.90
CA PRO A 177 -29.71 20.64 -15.46
C PRO A 177 -28.58 20.27 -14.48
N THR A 178 -28.73 20.55 -13.20
CA THR A 178 -27.72 20.37 -12.16
C THR A 178 -27.75 18.98 -11.49
N ALA A 179 -28.56 18.05 -11.99
CA ALA A 179 -28.80 16.73 -11.38
C ALA A 179 -27.50 15.96 -11.01
N LEU A 180 -26.47 16.00 -11.86
CA LEU A 180 -25.20 15.33 -11.59
C LEU A 180 -24.40 16.05 -10.50
N GLN A 181 -24.44 17.39 -10.47
CA GLN A 181 -23.75 18.18 -9.44
C GLN A 181 -24.44 17.98 -8.08
N ASP A 182 -25.77 18.03 -8.04
CA ASP A 182 -26.56 17.83 -6.83
C ASP A 182 -26.40 16.40 -6.33
N ALA A 183 -26.39 15.39 -7.20
CA ALA A 183 -26.10 14.00 -6.84
C ALA A 183 -24.67 13.83 -6.29
N THR A 184 -23.69 14.58 -6.82
CA THR A 184 -22.33 14.55 -6.31
C THR A 184 -22.25 15.17 -4.92
N ALA A 185 -22.93 16.29 -4.70
CA ALA A 185 -23.02 16.93 -3.38
C ALA A 185 -23.68 16.01 -2.36
N GLN A 186 -24.82 15.40 -2.72
CA GLN A 186 -25.56 14.46 -1.87
C GLN A 186 -24.70 13.27 -1.44
N VAL A 187 -24.02 12.61 -2.38
CA VAL A 187 -23.16 11.45 -2.08
C VAL A 187 -21.92 11.85 -1.26
N THR A 188 -21.37 13.03 -1.52
CA THR A 188 -20.17 13.53 -0.81
C THR A 188 -20.50 13.80 0.65
N LYS A 189 -21.64 14.40 0.95
CA LYS A 189 -22.09 14.72 2.32
C LYS A 189 -22.69 13.52 3.06
N CYS A 190 -23.07 12.47 2.37
CA CYS A 190 -23.66 11.29 3.01
C CYS A 190 -22.67 10.63 3.97
N GLU A 191 -22.95 10.65 5.25
CA GLU A 191 -22.12 10.10 6.31
C GLU A 191 -21.86 8.61 6.11
N ALA A 192 -22.89 7.80 5.88
CA ALA A 192 -22.75 6.36 5.63
C ALA A 192 -21.81 6.07 4.46
N CYS A 193 -21.90 6.84 3.35
CA CYS A 193 -20.98 6.71 2.22
C CYS A 193 -19.56 7.09 2.57
N GLN A 194 -19.35 8.07 3.43
CA GLN A 194 -18.02 8.49 3.86
C GLN A 194 -17.37 7.45 4.76
N PHE A 195 -18.05 6.94 5.79
CA PHE A 195 -17.53 5.93 6.72
C PHE A 195 -17.27 4.58 6.08
N HIS A 196 -18.06 4.18 5.07
CA HIS A 196 -17.87 2.92 4.34
C HIS A 196 -17.09 3.05 3.04
N SER A 197 -16.55 4.21 2.74
CA SER A 197 -15.83 4.46 1.49
C SER A 197 -14.62 3.54 1.30
N LYS A 198 -14.27 3.30 0.02
CA LYS A 198 -13.08 2.51 -0.33
C LYS A 198 -11.81 3.23 0.11
N GLN A 199 -10.81 2.44 0.51
CA GLN A 199 -9.47 2.95 0.80
C GLN A 199 -8.85 3.58 -0.45
N ILE A 200 -8.19 4.73 -0.27
CA ILE A 200 -7.42 5.38 -1.32
C ILE A 200 -6.03 4.76 -1.35
N HIS A 201 -5.70 4.02 -2.40
CA HIS A 201 -4.40 3.35 -2.56
C HIS A 201 -3.32 4.24 -3.19
N GLN A 202 -3.71 5.39 -3.73
CA GLN A 202 -2.76 6.33 -4.33
C GLN A 202 -2.00 7.10 -3.26
N PRO A 203 -0.67 7.26 -3.41
CA PRO A 203 0.11 8.05 -2.47
C PRO A 203 -0.36 9.49 -2.44
N ALA A 204 -0.42 10.08 -1.24
CA ALA A 204 -0.90 11.45 -1.04
C ALA A 204 0.20 12.50 -1.29
N GLN A 205 1.46 12.08 -1.24
CA GLN A 205 2.61 12.97 -1.38
C GLN A 205 3.73 12.33 -2.21
N ALA A 206 4.60 13.19 -2.72
CA ALA A 206 5.83 12.75 -3.36
C ALA A 206 6.73 11.97 -2.39
N LEU A 207 7.43 10.97 -2.92
CA LEU A 207 8.37 10.17 -2.14
C LEU A 207 9.55 11.04 -1.71
N GLN A 208 9.73 11.18 -0.40
CA GLN A 208 10.95 11.75 0.16
C GLN A 208 11.99 10.65 0.30
N THR A 209 13.21 10.91 -0.18
CA THR A 209 14.34 10.00 -0.06
C THR A 209 15.34 10.57 0.93
N ILE A 210 16.01 9.70 1.68
CA ILE A 210 17.10 10.09 2.57
C ILE A 210 18.28 10.53 1.68
N PRO A 211 18.88 11.70 1.91
CA PRO A 211 20.06 12.12 1.19
C PRO A 211 21.17 11.07 1.26
N LEU A 212 21.92 10.93 0.18
CA LEU A 212 23.11 10.11 0.17
C LEU A 212 24.14 10.72 1.12
N SER A 213 24.83 9.85 1.83
CA SER A 213 25.89 10.19 2.77
C SER A 213 27.12 9.35 2.45
N TRP A 214 28.15 9.40 3.27
CA TRP A 214 29.31 8.52 3.18
C TRP A 214 29.06 7.17 3.87
N PRO A 215 29.90 6.15 3.63
CA PRO A 215 29.79 4.84 4.28
C PRO A 215 29.68 4.95 5.81
N PHE A 216 28.79 4.16 6.39
CA PHE A 216 28.55 4.03 7.83
C PHE A 216 28.01 5.27 8.55
N SER A 217 27.77 6.37 7.83
CA SER A 217 27.25 7.61 8.42
C SER A 217 25.79 7.50 8.87
N VAL A 218 24.97 6.70 8.18
CA VAL A 218 23.53 6.58 8.45
C VAL A 218 23.13 5.12 8.48
N TRP A 219 22.74 4.65 9.65
CA TRP A 219 22.21 3.30 9.84
C TRP A 219 20.70 3.29 10.00
N GLY A 220 20.04 2.32 9.37
CA GLY A 220 18.65 2.00 9.62
C GLY A 220 18.57 0.79 10.55
N LEU A 221 17.88 0.92 11.68
CA LEU A 221 17.68 -0.17 12.64
C LEU A 221 16.24 -0.64 12.62
N ASP A 222 16.05 -1.95 12.74
CA ASP A 222 14.72 -2.56 12.79
C ASP A 222 14.77 -3.90 13.53
N ILE A 223 13.61 -4.51 13.79
CA ILE A 223 13.48 -5.80 14.44
C ILE A 223 12.66 -6.72 13.54
N LEU A 224 13.13 -7.95 13.43
CA LEU A 224 12.43 -9.00 12.70
C LEU A 224 12.08 -10.15 13.65
N GLY A 225 10.85 -10.64 13.58
CA GLY A 225 10.34 -11.73 14.42
C GLY A 225 8.90 -11.49 14.90
N PRO A 226 8.32 -12.35 15.77
CA PRO A 226 8.97 -13.54 16.32
C PRO A 226 9.13 -14.67 15.30
N PHE A 227 10.24 -15.40 15.42
CA PHE A 227 10.50 -16.65 14.73
C PHE A 227 10.16 -17.86 15.62
N PRO A 228 10.02 -19.06 15.04
CA PRO A 228 10.01 -20.27 15.84
C PRO A 228 11.25 -20.33 16.74
N ARG A 229 11.07 -20.72 18.00
CA ARG A 229 12.15 -20.73 18.98
C ARG A 229 13.28 -21.65 18.52
N ALA A 230 14.45 -21.09 18.26
CA ALA A 230 15.64 -21.78 17.84
C ALA A 230 16.43 -22.36 19.00
N VAL A 231 17.45 -23.17 18.70
CA VAL A 231 18.47 -23.61 19.67
C VAL A 231 19.07 -22.40 20.35
N GLY A 232 19.21 -22.43 21.67
CA GLY A 232 19.63 -21.27 22.45
C GLY A 232 18.50 -20.31 22.85
N GLY A 233 17.25 -20.57 22.44
CA GLY A 233 16.07 -19.80 22.83
C GLY A 233 15.89 -18.48 22.11
N PHE A 234 16.49 -18.32 20.94
CA PHE A 234 16.36 -17.14 20.11
C PHE A 234 15.04 -17.11 19.33
N GLU A 235 14.39 -15.93 19.32
CA GLU A 235 13.09 -15.72 18.68
C GLU A 235 13.02 -14.44 17.84
N TYR A 236 14.00 -13.55 17.98
CA TYR A 236 14.03 -12.25 17.26
C TYR A 236 15.40 -11.98 16.67
N LEU A 237 15.42 -11.12 15.65
CA LEU A 237 16.62 -10.57 15.05
C LEU A 237 16.62 -9.05 15.19
N TYR A 238 17.69 -8.46 15.70
CA TYR A 238 18.00 -7.08 15.43
C TYR A 238 18.63 -7.00 14.04
N VAL A 239 18.18 -6.07 13.22
CA VAL A 239 18.69 -5.82 11.87
C VAL A 239 19.13 -4.37 11.78
N ALA A 240 20.34 -4.16 11.33
CA ALA A 240 20.84 -2.83 10.97
C ALA A 240 21.34 -2.86 9.52
N ILE A 241 21.11 -1.78 8.79
CA ILE A 241 21.62 -1.62 7.43
C ILE A 241 22.30 -0.27 7.27
N ASP A 242 23.53 -0.25 6.80
CA ASP A 242 24.14 0.99 6.35
C ASP A 242 23.44 1.51 5.09
N LYS A 243 23.02 2.77 5.13
CA LYS A 243 22.24 3.37 4.04
C LYS A 243 23.05 3.63 2.78
N PHE A 244 24.38 3.67 2.87
CA PHE A 244 25.29 3.85 1.73
C PHE A 244 25.68 2.52 1.11
N THR A 245 26.48 1.71 1.81
CA THR A 245 27.02 0.44 1.31
C THR A 245 25.99 -0.66 1.16
N LYS A 246 24.84 -0.54 1.83
CA LYS A 246 23.82 -1.58 1.97
C LYS A 246 24.28 -2.79 2.78
N TRP A 247 25.34 -2.64 3.55
CA TRP A 247 25.85 -3.66 4.45
C TRP A 247 24.86 -3.97 5.56
N PRO A 248 24.39 -5.23 5.68
CA PRO A 248 23.52 -5.65 6.76
C PRO A 248 24.32 -6.18 7.95
N GLU A 249 23.92 -5.77 9.15
CA GLU A 249 24.31 -6.36 10.42
C GLU A 249 23.07 -6.96 11.09
N VAL A 250 23.16 -8.22 11.50
CA VAL A 250 22.04 -8.92 12.09
C VAL A 250 22.50 -9.72 13.31
N GLU A 251 21.81 -9.56 14.44
CA GLU A 251 22.11 -10.27 15.68
C GLU A 251 20.84 -10.97 16.21
N PRO A 252 20.89 -12.29 16.46
CA PRO A 252 19.78 -13.02 17.05
C PRO A 252 19.67 -12.72 18.57
N VAL A 253 18.44 -12.51 19.04
CA VAL A 253 18.17 -12.23 20.46
C VAL A 253 16.98 -13.06 20.96
N ARG A 254 17.06 -13.40 22.28
CA ARG A 254 15.98 -14.15 22.95
C ARG A 254 14.79 -13.26 23.27
N LYS A 255 15.06 -12.05 23.69
CA LYS A 255 14.05 -11.04 24.06
C LYS A 255 14.48 -9.68 23.56
N VAL A 256 13.50 -8.92 23.11
CA VAL A 256 13.69 -7.53 22.69
C VAL A 256 13.63 -6.63 23.93
N THR A 257 14.78 -6.06 24.31
CA THR A 257 14.91 -5.16 25.48
C THR A 257 15.77 -3.94 25.11
N ALA A 258 15.68 -2.88 25.91
CA ALA A 258 16.55 -1.71 25.74
C ALA A 258 18.05 -2.07 25.86
N GLN A 259 18.39 -2.94 26.82
CA GLN A 259 19.77 -3.38 27.03
C GLN A 259 20.30 -4.19 25.84
N SER A 260 19.49 -5.10 25.27
CA SER A 260 19.89 -5.84 24.08
C SER A 260 20.02 -4.94 22.86
N ALA A 261 19.21 -3.88 22.73
CA ALA A 261 19.36 -2.88 21.68
C ALA A 261 20.65 -2.08 21.80
N VAL A 262 21.00 -1.66 23.03
CA VAL A 262 22.29 -0.99 23.31
C VAL A 262 23.46 -1.91 22.99
N LYS A 263 23.42 -3.18 23.42
CA LYS A 263 24.49 -4.15 23.12
C LYS A 263 24.70 -4.33 21.62
N PHE A 264 23.61 -4.51 20.89
CA PHE A 264 23.65 -4.64 19.43
C PHE A 264 24.26 -3.40 18.77
N PHE A 265 23.76 -2.21 19.13
CA PHE A 265 24.24 -0.98 18.53
C PHE A 265 25.71 -0.70 18.91
N ARG A 266 26.13 -1.04 20.13
CA ARG A 266 27.53 -0.96 20.57
C ARG A 266 28.43 -1.82 19.69
N SER A 267 28.01 -3.01 19.30
CA SER A 267 28.78 -3.88 18.43
C SER A 267 29.00 -3.26 17.03
N ILE A 268 28.04 -2.51 16.53
CA ILE A 268 28.15 -1.76 15.26
C ILE A 268 29.16 -0.61 15.41
N VAL A 269 29.01 0.17 16.49
CA VAL A 269 29.91 1.30 16.76
C VAL A 269 31.37 0.85 16.89
N CYS A 270 31.61 -0.26 17.56
CA CYS A 270 32.98 -0.79 17.73
C CYS A 270 33.62 -1.28 16.43
N ARG A 271 32.82 -1.64 15.41
CA ARG A 271 33.33 -2.14 14.12
C ARG A 271 33.38 -1.07 13.03
N PHE A 272 32.44 -0.14 13.01
CA PHE A 272 32.25 0.80 11.92
C PHE A 272 32.34 2.27 12.33
N GLY A 273 32.56 2.54 13.63
CA GLY A 273 32.59 3.89 14.17
C GLY A 273 31.21 4.45 14.52
N ILE A 274 31.19 5.65 15.07
CA ILE A 274 29.98 6.32 15.52
C ILE A 274 29.27 6.94 14.29
N PRO A 275 28.00 6.55 14.01
CA PRO A 275 27.27 7.16 12.91
C PRO A 275 26.76 8.56 13.26
N ASN A 276 26.62 9.41 12.25
CA ASN A 276 25.96 10.70 12.43
C ASN A 276 24.47 10.55 12.77
N ARG A 277 23.84 9.51 12.22
CA ARG A 277 22.39 9.36 12.32
C ARG A 277 21.95 7.91 12.34
N ILE A 278 20.98 7.62 13.19
CA ILE A 278 20.28 6.35 13.27
C ILE A 278 18.83 6.60 12.88
N ILE A 279 18.28 5.75 12.04
CA ILE A 279 16.87 5.78 11.65
C ILE A 279 16.24 4.48 12.14
N THR A 280 15.22 4.60 12.98
CA THR A 280 14.50 3.44 13.55
C THR A 280 13.01 3.72 13.61
N ASP A 281 12.22 2.68 13.85
CA ASP A 281 10.81 2.80 14.18
C ASP A 281 10.59 3.34 15.59
N ASN A 282 9.31 3.51 16.01
CA ASN A 282 8.95 3.93 17.36
C ASN A 282 8.88 2.76 18.35
N GLY A 283 9.60 1.67 18.11
CA GLY A 283 9.64 0.53 19.02
C GLY A 283 10.11 0.93 20.43
N THR A 284 9.51 0.35 21.46
CA THR A 284 9.77 0.70 22.87
C THR A 284 11.23 0.53 23.26
N GLN A 285 11.96 -0.42 22.67
CA GLN A 285 13.38 -0.67 22.89
C GLN A 285 14.26 0.47 22.40
N PHE A 286 13.89 1.13 21.27
CA PHE A 286 14.64 2.24 20.70
C PHE A 286 14.21 3.61 21.25
N THR A 287 12.96 3.71 21.75
CA THR A 287 12.46 4.92 22.42
C THR A 287 12.77 4.94 23.91
N SER A 288 13.33 3.86 24.46
CA SER A 288 13.67 3.75 25.86
C SER A 288 14.73 4.80 26.29
N ARG A 289 14.63 5.30 27.51
CA ARG A 289 15.59 6.25 28.08
C ARG A 289 17.02 5.71 28.01
N THR A 290 17.20 4.41 28.29
CA THR A 290 18.51 3.76 28.29
C THR A 290 19.18 3.80 26.89
N PHE A 291 18.43 3.48 25.83
CA PHE A 291 18.97 3.51 24.48
C PHE A 291 19.21 4.94 24.01
N MET A 292 18.28 5.85 24.24
CA MET A 292 18.39 7.25 23.86
C MET A 292 19.57 7.94 24.52
N GLN A 293 19.77 7.69 25.82
CA GLN A 293 20.91 8.25 26.57
C GLN A 293 22.23 7.75 26.01
N TYR A 294 22.34 6.42 25.76
CA TYR A 294 23.56 5.84 25.20
C TYR A 294 23.92 6.44 23.83
N VAL A 295 22.92 6.61 22.96
CA VAL A 295 23.16 7.21 21.62
C VAL A 295 23.51 8.69 21.72
N GLN A 296 22.89 9.41 22.66
CA GLN A 296 23.18 10.82 22.92
C GLN A 296 24.59 11.03 23.48
N ASP A 297 25.04 10.17 24.39
CA ASP A 297 26.38 10.19 24.95
C ASP A 297 27.47 9.97 23.88
N LEU A 298 27.14 9.23 22.82
CA LEU A 298 27.99 9.07 21.65
C LEU A 298 27.93 10.25 20.67
N GLY A 299 27.05 11.23 20.86
CA GLY A 299 26.86 12.36 19.95
C GLY A 299 26.09 12.02 18.67
N ALA A 300 25.54 10.82 18.52
CA ALA A 300 24.74 10.42 17.38
C ALA A 300 23.30 10.91 17.48
N LYS A 301 22.63 11.11 16.31
CA LYS A 301 21.24 11.58 16.25
C LYS A 301 20.28 10.44 15.95
N VAL A 302 19.26 10.23 16.81
CA VAL A 302 18.18 9.29 16.53
C VAL A 302 17.06 10.00 15.76
N CYS A 303 16.66 9.42 14.64
CA CYS A 303 15.54 9.86 13.82
C CYS A 303 14.49 8.75 13.80
N PHE A 304 13.35 8.99 14.41
CA PHE A 304 12.25 8.04 14.35
C PHE A 304 11.53 8.14 13.01
N ALA A 305 11.36 6.99 12.35
CA ALA A 305 10.41 6.86 11.26
C ALA A 305 9.02 7.09 11.86
N SER A 306 8.43 8.25 11.59
CA SER A 306 7.09 8.52 12.12
C SER A 306 6.08 7.54 11.52
N VAL A 307 5.02 7.23 12.25
CA VAL A 307 3.83 6.54 11.72
C VAL A 307 3.35 7.21 10.42
N ALA A 308 3.66 8.50 10.27
CA ALA A 308 3.38 9.31 9.09
C ALA A 308 4.26 9.01 7.86
N HIS A 309 5.49 8.51 8.05
CA HIS A 309 6.43 8.21 6.97
C HIS A 309 7.15 6.88 7.20
N PRO A 310 6.45 5.74 7.17
CA PRO A 310 7.08 4.42 7.33
C PRO A 310 8.16 4.18 6.27
N ARG A 311 8.03 4.80 5.08
CA ARG A 311 9.00 4.70 3.99
C ARG A 311 10.38 5.28 4.31
N SER A 312 10.54 6.09 5.36
CA SER A 312 11.86 6.57 5.80
C SER A 312 12.75 5.43 6.32
N ASN A 313 12.16 4.35 6.85
CA ASN A 313 12.86 3.11 7.20
C ASN A 313 12.77 2.02 6.12
N GLY A 314 12.20 2.29 4.96
CA GLY A 314 11.95 1.32 3.89
C GLY A 314 13.18 0.58 3.36
N GLN A 315 14.40 1.05 3.65
CA GLN A 315 15.62 0.29 3.36
C GLN A 315 15.88 -0.79 4.42
N ALA A 316 15.60 -0.53 5.70
CA ALA A 316 15.68 -1.55 6.75
C ALA A 316 14.57 -2.59 6.56
N GLU A 317 13.35 -2.16 6.24
CA GLU A 317 12.25 -3.07 5.89
C GLU A 317 12.58 -3.97 4.69
N ARG A 318 13.28 -3.42 3.68
CA ARG A 318 13.76 -4.22 2.53
C ARG A 318 14.85 -5.20 2.94
N ALA A 319 15.82 -4.79 3.78
CA ALA A 319 16.82 -5.69 4.32
C ALA A 319 16.16 -6.82 5.12
N ASN A 320 15.19 -6.50 5.96
CA ASN A 320 14.37 -7.49 6.67
C ASN A 320 13.69 -8.47 5.71
N ALA A 321 13.11 -7.97 4.62
CA ALA A 321 12.47 -8.82 3.62
C ALA A 321 13.48 -9.73 2.90
N GLU A 322 14.68 -9.27 2.62
CA GLU A 322 15.76 -10.06 2.01
C GLU A 322 16.26 -11.14 2.98
N VAL A 323 16.54 -10.80 4.23
CA VAL A 323 16.92 -11.75 5.28
C VAL A 323 15.84 -12.81 5.48
N LEU A 324 14.58 -12.37 5.64
CA LEU A 324 13.44 -13.27 5.82
C LEU A 324 13.25 -14.21 4.63
N ARG A 325 13.39 -13.70 3.40
CA ARG A 325 13.32 -14.53 2.19
C ARG A 325 14.42 -15.58 2.18
N GLY A 326 15.66 -15.18 2.44
CA GLY A 326 16.81 -16.09 2.50
C GLY A 326 16.61 -17.19 3.55
N LEU A 327 16.17 -16.82 4.76
CA LEU A 327 15.88 -17.79 5.81
C LEU A 327 14.75 -18.75 5.40
N LYS A 328 13.64 -18.21 4.86
CA LYS A 328 12.51 -19.05 4.40
C LYS A 328 12.91 -20.07 3.33
N THR A 329 13.71 -19.65 2.36
CA THR A 329 14.13 -20.53 1.26
C THR A 329 15.11 -21.58 1.71
N ARG A 330 16.01 -21.27 2.63
CA ARG A 330 17.02 -22.20 3.13
C ARG A 330 16.48 -23.16 4.20
N THR A 331 15.50 -22.74 4.97
CA THR A 331 14.82 -23.60 5.96
C THR A 331 13.59 -24.32 5.40
N PHE A 332 13.36 -24.24 4.06
CA PHE A 332 12.23 -24.91 3.42
C PHE A 332 12.42 -26.44 3.45
N ASP A 333 11.47 -27.12 4.09
CA ASP A 333 11.35 -28.56 4.09
C ASP A 333 9.95 -28.96 3.60
N ARG A 334 9.88 -29.88 2.63
CA ARG A 334 8.62 -30.42 2.11
C ARG A 334 7.80 -31.19 3.17
N LEU A 335 8.44 -31.65 4.21
CA LEU A 335 7.84 -32.42 5.30
C LEU A 335 7.33 -31.55 6.46
N HIS A 336 7.19 -30.25 6.29
CA HIS A 336 6.64 -29.29 7.27
C HIS A 336 7.35 -29.21 8.63
N LYS A 337 8.55 -29.71 8.77
CA LYS A 337 9.37 -29.49 9.96
C LYS A 337 10.18 -28.20 9.86
N CYS A 338 9.45 -27.09 9.59
CA CYS A 338 10.08 -25.82 9.31
C CYS A 338 10.74 -25.18 10.54
N GLY A 339 11.94 -24.70 10.35
CA GLY A 339 12.38 -23.46 10.92
C GLY A 339 13.04 -23.47 12.28
N LYS A 340 13.27 -24.58 12.95
CA LYS A 340 14.04 -24.55 14.22
C LYS A 340 15.52 -24.22 14.01
N ASN A 341 16.07 -24.51 12.83
CA ASN A 341 17.48 -24.33 12.49
C ASN A 341 17.77 -23.00 11.74
N TRP A 342 16.80 -22.05 11.73
CA TRP A 342 17.00 -20.80 11.04
C TRP A 342 18.24 -20.01 11.50
N ILE A 343 18.66 -20.20 12.75
CA ILE A 343 19.82 -19.51 13.31
C ILE A 343 21.13 -19.99 12.67
N GLU A 344 21.21 -21.28 12.31
CA GLU A 344 22.38 -21.89 11.66
C GLU A 344 22.53 -21.38 10.21
N GLU A 345 21.40 -21.10 9.55
CA GLU A 345 21.35 -20.57 8.19
C GLU A 345 21.60 -19.05 8.10
N LEU A 346 21.44 -18.33 9.20
CA LEU A 346 21.56 -16.87 9.23
C LEU A 346 22.92 -16.36 8.71
N PRO A 347 24.09 -16.91 9.10
CA PRO A 347 25.39 -16.48 8.57
C PRO A 347 25.50 -16.64 7.07
N VAL A 348 24.98 -17.74 6.51
CA VAL A 348 25.01 -18.00 5.07
C VAL A 348 24.08 -17.06 4.30
N VAL A 349 22.92 -16.73 4.86
CA VAL A 349 22.02 -15.71 4.28
C VAL A 349 22.68 -14.35 4.26
N LEU A 350 23.34 -13.94 5.34
CA LEU A 350 24.06 -12.67 5.41
C LEU A 350 25.24 -12.63 4.43
N TRP A 351 26.00 -13.72 4.34
CA TRP A 351 27.05 -13.86 3.34
C TRP A 351 26.53 -13.65 1.93
N SER A 352 25.43 -14.32 1.57
CA SER A 352 24.80 -14.17 0.26
C SER A 352 24.34 -12.73 -0.02
N ILE A 353 23.75 -12.03 0.96
CA ILE A 353 23.34 -10.63 0.80
C ILE A 353 24.56 -9.72 0.62
N ARG A 354 25.62 -9.92 1.40
CA ARG A 354 26.84 -9.10 1.37
C ARG A 354 27.61 -9.24 0.05
N THR A 355 27.55 -10.41 -0.58
CA THR A 355 28.28 -10.73 -1.82
C THR A 355 27.39 -10.65 -3.09
N THR A 356 26.15 -10.20 -2.97
CA THR A 356 25.25 -9.98 -4.11
C THR A 356 25.20 -8.48 -4.47
N PRO A 357 25.39 -8.10 -5.75
CA PRO A 357 25.31 -6.71 -6.17
C PRO A 357 23.96 -6.08 -5.85
N ASN A 358 23.97 -4.94 -5.18
CA ASN A 358 22.75 -4.23 -4.86
C ASN A 358 22.27 -3.40 -6.07
N ARG A 359 21.00 -3.50 -6.39
CA ARG A 359 20.40 -2.81 -7.55
C ARG A 359 20.60 -1.29 -7.54
N ALA A 360 20.66 -0.68 -6.36
CA ALA A 360 20.76 0.77 -6.25
C ALA A 360 22.21 1.26 -6.47
N THR A 361 23.21 0.54 -5.97
CA THR A 361 24.61 0.88 -6.06
C THR A 361 25.30 0.28 -7.28
N GLY A 362 24.82 -0.89 -7.73
CA GLY A 362 25.46 -1.69 -8.78
C GLY A 362 26.70 -2.43 -8.32
N GLN A 363 27.08 -2.31 -7.03
CA GLN A 363 28.22 -2.97 -6.40
C GLN A 363 27.73 -3.91 -5.28
N THR A 364 28.57 -4.86 -4.86
CA THR A 364 28.31 -5.66 -3.69
C THR A 364 28.51 -4.84 -2.42
N PRO A 365 27.76 -5.09 -1.35
CA PRO A 365 28.06 -4.49 -0.06
C PRO A 365 29.47 -4.81 0.42
N PHE A 366 30.00 -5.99 0.10
CA PHE A 366 31.33 -6.44 0.47
C PHE A 366 32.41 -5.56 -0.16
N ALA A 367 32.37 -5.36 -1.48
CA ALA A 367 33.31 -4.51 -2.19
C ALA A 367 33.28 -3.05 -1.70
N LEU A 368 32.08 -2.48 -1.46
CA LEU A 368 31.97 -1.12 -0.93
C LEU A 368 32.52 -0.93 0.49
N VAL A 369 32.62 -2.01 1.27
CA VAL A 369 33.19 -1.98 2.62
C VAL A 369 34.69 -2.21 2.59
N TYR A 370 35.14 -3.28 1.90
CA TYR A 370 36.53 -3.78 1.97
C TYR A 370 37.41 -3.37 0.79
N GLY A 371 36.83 -2.82 -0.27
CA GLY A 371 37.59 -2.41 -1.48
C GLY A 371 37.77 -3.51 -2.51
N ALA A 372 37.53 -4.77 -2.16
CA ALA A 372 37.66 -5.91 -3.05
C ALA A 372 36.48 -6.86 -2.92
N GLU A 373 36.17 -7.65 -3.95
CA GLU A 373 35.14 -8.66 -3.91
C GLU A 373 35.58 -9.88 -3.07
N ALA A 374 34.64 -10.44 -2.31
CA ALA A 374 34.88 -11.67 -1.57
C ALA A 374 35.20 -12.84 -2.53
N VAL A 375 36.12 -13.68 -2.18
CA VAL A 375 36.35 -14.96 -2.87
C VAL A 375 35.24 -15.92 -2.47
N LEU A 376 34.50 -16.43 -3.46
CA LEU A 376 33.39 -17.36 -3.23
C LEU A 376 33.85 -18.81 -3.33
N PRO A 377 33.22 -19.76 -2.61
CA PRO A 377 33.55 -21.19 -2.70
C PRO A 377 33.52 -21.73 -4.13
N THR A 378 32.64 -21.22 -4.98
CA THR A 378 32.55 -21.59 -6.39
C THR A 378 33.78 -21.22 -7.18
N GLU A 379 34.45 -20.12 -6.84
CA GLU A 379 35.69 -19.69 -7.51
C GLU A 379 36.87 -20.63 -7.20
N LEU A 380 36.89 -21.16 -5.98
CA LEU A 380 37.88 -22.17 -5.60
C LEU A 380 37.63 -23.51 -6.31
N VAL A 381 36.33 -23.93 -6.39
CA VAL A 381 35.97 -25.20 -7.00
C VAL A 381 36.17 -25.22 -8.50
N TYR A 382 35.83 -24.10 -9.19
CA TYR A 382 35.91 -24.01 -10.66
C TYR A 382 37.20 -23.30 -11.17
N GLY A 383 38.11 -22.89 -10.26
CA GLY A 383 39.37 -22.28 -10.62
C GLY A 383 39.23 -20.96 -11.35
N SER A 384 38.65 -19.95 -10.68
CA SER A 384 38.58 -18.61 -11.29
C SER A 384 39.96 -18.03 -11.58
N PRO A 385 40.14 -17.20 -12.64
CA PRO A 385 41.42 -16.63 -12.98
C PRO A 385 42.14 -15.93 -11.81
N ARG A 386 41.41 -15.19 -10.97
CA ARG A 386 41.99 -14.48 -9.82
C ARG A 386 42.44 -15.41 -8.69
N VAL A 387 41.91 -16.64 -8.63
CA VAL A 387 42.34 -17.66 -7.66
C VAL A 387 43.52 -18.44 -8.21
N LEU A 388 43.50 -18.79 -9.51
CA LEU A 388 44.56 -19.55 -10.16
C LEU A 388 45.86 -18.71 -10.34
N ALA A 389 45.70 -17.42 -10.61
CA ALA A 389 46.81 -16.49 -10.78
C ALA A 389 47.25 -15.82 -9.45
N TYR A 390 46.93 -16.44 -8.30
CA TYR A 390 47.30 -15.88 -7.02
C TYR A 390 48.80 -15.97 -6.82
N ASP A 391 49.46 -14.80 -6.74
CA ASP A 391 50.83 -14.61 -6.34
C ASP A 391 50.89 -13.70 -5.10
N GLU A 392 51.56 -14.12 -4.07
CA GLU A 392 51.59 -13.41 -2.78
C GLU A 392 52.29 -12.03 -2.89
N LEU A 393 53.26 -11.89 -3.77
CA LEU A 393 53.98 -10.63 -3.97
C LEU A 393 53.16 -9.64 -4.81
N GLU A 394 52.50 -10.11 -5.84
CA GLU A 394 51.61 -9.29 -6.67
C GLU A 394 50.34 -8.88 -5.92
N GLN A 395 49.84 -9.71 -5.00
CA GLN A 395 48.66 -9.41 -4.22
C GLN A 395 48.78 -8.19 -3.31
N GLU A 396 49.96 -7.94 -2.77
CA GLU A 396 50.18 -6.75 -1.94
C GLU A 396 50.03 -5.47 -2.78
N GLN A 397 50.55 -5.47 -4.01
CA GLN A 397 50.41 -4.34 -4.93
C GLN A 397 48.93 -4.18 -5.36
N LEU A 398 48.25 -5.27 -5.72
CA LEU A 398 46.84 -5.25 -6.10
C LEU A 398 45.95 -4.74 -4.96
N ARG A 399 46.20 -5.09 -3.71
CA ARG A 399 45.47 -4.54 -2.55
C ARG A 399 45.67 -3.05 -2.38
N GLN A 400 46.89 -2.55 -2.65
CA GLN A 400 47.16 -1.12 -2.60
C GLN A 400 46.39 -0.39 -3.73
N ASP A 401 46.37 -0.95 -4.92
CA ASP A 401 45.63 -0.42 -6.06
C ASP A 401 44.10 -0.45 -5.81
N ASP A 402 43.56 -1.57 -5.28
CA ASP A 402 42.16 -1.69 -4.88
C ASP A 402 41.79 -0.65 -3.81
N ALA A 403 42.66 -0.41 -2.83
CA ALA A 403 42.44 0.60 -1.80
C ALA A 403 42.41 2.03 -2.38
N LEU A 404 43.22 2.32 -3.38
CA LEU A 404 43.21 3.61 -4.08
C LEU A 404 41.93 3.78 -4.93
N LEU A 405 41.44 2.71 -5.57
CA LEU A 405 40.24 2.73 -6.40
C LEU A 405 38.94 2.72 -5.58
N LEU A 406 38.97 2.34 -4.31
CA LEU A 406 37.81 2.24 -3.44
C LEU A 406 37.00 3.54 -3.37
N GLU A 407 37.67 4.69 -3.31
CA GLU A 407 36.95 5.99 -3.26
C GLU A 407 36.26 6.30 -4.60
N GLU A 408 36.88 5.90 -5.72
CA GLU A 408 36.21 6.05 -7.04
C GLU A 408 35.02 5.13 -7.16
N ASP A 409 35.12 3.87 -6.75
CA ASP A 409 34.01 2.91 -6.72
C ASP A 409 32.86 3.40 -5.85
N ARG A 410 33.16 3.95 -4.68
CA ARG A 410 32.14 4.57 -3.79
C ARG A 410 31.48 5.78 -4.45
N LEU A 411 32.25 6.61 -5.15
CA LEU A 411 31.70 7.75 -5.90
C LEU A 411 30.77 7.26 -7.03
N GLN A 412 31.18 6.27 -7.80
CA GLN A 412 30.34 5.68 -8.85
C GLN A 412 29.06 5.06 -8.26
N ALA A 413 29.17 4.34 -7.15
CA ALA A 413 28.02 3.79 -6.43
C ALA A 413 27.08 4.90 -5.93
N ALA A 414 27.61 6.02 -5.43
CA ALA A 414 26.82 7.18 -5.03
C ALA A 414 26.05 7.79 -6.22
N VAL A 415 26.71 7.98 -7.36
CA VAL A 415 26.08 8.49 -8.59
C VAL A 415 24.96 7.56 -9.07
N ARG A 416 25.20 6.24 -9.08
CA ARG A 416 24.18 5.24 -9.45
C ARG A 416 23.01 5.28 -8.46
N ALA A 417 23.28 5.33 -7.17
CA ALA A 417 22.26 5.42 -6.13
C ALA A 417 21.43 6.70 -6.24
N ALA A 418 22.04 7.84 -6.56
CA ALA A 418 21.34 9.11 -6.81
C ALA A 418 20.39 9.02 -8.01
N ARG A 419 20.87 8.46 -9.12
CA ARG A 419 20.04 8.20 -10.32
C ARG A 419 18.88 7.27 -10.02
N TYR A 420 19.13 6.19 -9.29
CA TYR A 420 18.08 5.26 -8.86
C TYR A 420 17.04 5.94 -7.98
N GLN A 421 17.45 6.73 -6.98
CA GLN A 421 16.54 7.51 -6.15
C GLN A 421 15.71 8.51 -6.96
N GLN A 422 16.33 9.16 -7.95
CA GLN A 422 15.63 10.11 -8.83
C GLN A 422 14.58 9.39 -9.69
N ALA A 423 14.93 8.25 -10.28
CA ALA A 423 14.00 7.43 -11.05
C ALA A 423 12.82 6.94 -10.19
N LEU A 424 13.10 6.52 -8.96
CA LEU A 424 12.09 6.09 -8.01
C LEU A 424 11.15 7.25 -7.63
N ARG A 425 11.68 8.46 -7.38
CA ARG A 425 10.87 9.66 -7.13
C ARG A 425 9.97 10.00 -8.32
N ARG A 426 10.51 10.00 -9.55
CA ARG A 426 9.71 10.23 -10.78
C ARG A 426 8.59 9.22 -10.94
N TYR A 427 8.86 7.94 -10.70
CA TYR A 427 7.85 6.89 -10.77
C TYR A 427 6.73 7.09 -9.75
N HIS A 428 7.07 7.42 -8.50
CA HIS A 428 6.09 7.71 -7.46
C HIS A 428 5.30 8.98 -7.73
N SER A 429 5.97 10.05 -8.18
CA SER A 429 5.31 11.35 -8.45
C SER A 429 4.21 11.24 -9.50
N ARG A 430 4.36 10.36 -10.51
CA ARG A 430 3.31 10.10 -11.49
C ARG A 430 2.03 9.48 -10.92
N LYS A 431 2.11 8.87 -9.73
CA LYS A 431 1.00 8.19 -9.05
C LYS A 431 0.45 8.98 -7.87
N VAL A 432 1.02 10.14 -7.60
CA VAL A 432 0.61 10.97 -6.47
C VAL A 432 -0.73 11.61 -6.79
N ASN A 433 -1.70 11.37 -5.91
CA ASN A 433 -2.92 12.17 -5.81
C ASN A 433 -2.74 13.07 -4.57
N ALA A 434 -2.28 14.29 -4.80
CA ALA A 434 -1.97 15.23 -3.73
C ALA A 434 -3.20 15.48 -2.86
N ARG A 435 -3.05 15.33 -1.55
CA ARG A 435 -4.05 15.65 -0.55
C ARG A 435 -3.42 16.62 0.44
N SER A 436 -4.03 17.76 0.63
CA SER A 436 -3.66 18.74 1.65
C SER A 436 -4.79 18.85 2.66
N PHE A 437 -4.42 19.06 3.90
CA PHE A 437 -5.34 19.37 4.98
C PHE A 437 -4.85 20.65 5.64
N GLU A 438 -5.81 21.48 6.03
CA GLU A 438 -5.59 22.73 6.75
C GLU A 438 -6.00 22.57 8.22
N GLU A 439 -5.53 23.46 9.08
CA GLU A 439 -5.94 23.49 10.48
C GLU A 439 -7.45 23.81 10.54
N GLY A 440 -8.18 23.05 11.32
CA GLY A 440 -9.65 23.12 11.41
C GLY A 440 -10.42 22.17 10.49
N ASP A 441 -9.77 21.57 9.47
CA ASP A 441 -10.44 20.59 8.61
C ASP A 441 -10.97 19.39 9.40
N LEU A 442 -12.18 18.95 9.05
CA LEU A 442 -12.74 17.70 9.58
C LEU A 442 -12.26 16.54 8.74
N VAL A 443 -11.78 15.49 9.41
CA VAL A 443 -11.20 14.31 8.75
C VAL A 443 -11.68 13.01 9.39
N LEU A 444 -11.86 12.00 8.58
CA LEU A 444 -12.00 10.62 9.03
C LEU A 444 -10.62 9.96 9.06
N ARG A 445 -10.40 9.13 10.07
CA ARG A 445 -9.20 8.33 10.25
C ARG A 445 -9.47 6.88 9.89
N ARG A 446 -8.52 6.24 9.22
CA ARG A 446 -8.61 4.81 8.91
C ARG A 446 -8.49 3.98 10.19
N VAL A 447 -9.42 3.06 10.41
CA VAL A 447 -9.37 2.10 11.51
C VAL A 447 -8.15 1.21 11.38
N GLN A 448 -7.26 1.21 12.38
CA GLN A 448 -6.00 0.44 12.35
C GLN A 448 -6.11 -0.93 13.02
N SER A 449 -7.03 -1.10 13.94
CA SER A 449 -7.14 -2.32 14.77
C SER A 449 -8.30 -3.19 14.30
N ALA A 450 -7.97 -4.34 13.71
CA ALA A 450 -8.94 -5.31 13.21
C ALA A 450 -9.43 -6.32 14.28
N LYS A 451 -9.05 -6.17 15.55
CA LYS A 451 -9.30 -7.20 16.59
C LYS A 451 -10.79 -7.55 16.82
N ASN A 452 -11.72 -6.65 16.45
CA ASN A 452 -13.18 -6.89 16.57
C ASN A 452 -13.95 -6.46 15.31
N SER A 453 -13.32 -6.39 14.13
CA SER A 453 -14.01 -5.96 12.93
C SER A 453 -14.77 -7.12 12.29
N ASN A 454 -16.07 -6.95 12.10
CA ASN A 454 -16.90 -7.79 11.26
C ASN A 454 -17.02 -7.19 9.85
N LYS A 455 -17.71 -7.89 8.94
CA LYS A 455 -17.87 -7.42 7.54
C LYS A 455 -18.65 -6.10 7.40
N LEU A 456 -19.41 -5.70 8.43
CA LEU A 456 -20.21 -4.48 8.46
C LEU A 456 -19.52 -3.31 9.18
N THR A 457 -18.36 -3.57 9.83
CA THR A 457 -17.62 -2.51 10.55
C THR A 457 -17.15 -1.44 9.57
N PRO A 458 -17.38 -0.15 9.84
CA PRO A 458 -16.88 0.96 9.05
C PRO A 458 -15.35 0.90 8.91
N LYS A 459 -14.84 1.31 7.76
CA LYS A 459 -13.38 1.35 7.49
C LYS A 459 -12.73 2.60 8.04
N TRP A 460 -13.54 3.60 8.34
CA TRP A 460 -13.13 4.92 8.79
C TRP A 460 -13.80 5.24 10.12
N GLU A 461 -13.14 6.02 10.95
CA GLU A 461 -13.61 6.48 12.26
C GLU A 461 -13.40 7.99 12.39
N GLY A 462 -14.19 8.65 13.23
CA GLY A 462 -14.20 10.09 13.45
C GLY A 462 -15.63 10.64 13.40
N PRO A 463 -15.86 11.91 13.04
CA PRO A 463 -14.84 12.85 12.52
C PRO A 463 -13.87 13.35 13.59
N TYR A 464 -12.68 13.71 13.16
CA TYR A 464 -11.66 14.40 13.95
C TYR A 464 -11.37 15.75 13.33
N ARG A 465 -10.93 16.72 14.13
CA ARG A 465 -10.47 18.01 13.65
C ARG A 465 -8.96 18.01 13.50
N VAL A 466 -8.43 18.59 12.42
CA VAL A 466 -7.00 18.83 12.26
C VAL A 466 -6.58 19.96 13.18
N LYS A 467 -5.82 19.64 14.23
CA LYS A 467 -5.32 20.62 15.20
C LYS A 467 -4.12 21.40 14.66
N ARG A 468 -3.19 20.70 14.01
CA ARG A 468 -1.96 21.30 13.47
C ARG A 468 -1.33 20.41 12.40
N VAL A 469 -0.82 21.04 11.36
CA VAL A 469 0.05 20.40 10.36
C VAL A 469 1.49 20.43 10.90
N THR A 470 2.05 19.25 11.26
CA THR A 470 3.37 19.16 11.91
C THR A 470 4.52 19.08 10.91
N ARG A 471 4.32 18.38 9.80
CA ARG A 471 5.27 18.25 8.69
C ARG A 471 4.48 18.01 7.41
N PRO A 472 5.06 18.21 6.23
CA PRO A 472 4.43 17.76 5.00
C PRO A 472 4.04 16.29 5.13
N GLY A 473 2.73 15.99 5.05
CA GLY A 473 2.18 14.65 5.17
C GLY A 473 1.87 14.14 6.57
N ALA A 474 2.01 14.94 7.61
CA ALA A 474 1.67 14.57 8.96
C ALA A 474 0.87 15.65 9.68
N VAL A 475 -0.22 15.26 10.31
CA VAL A 475 -1.10 16.16 11.07
C VAL A 475 -1.34 15.64 12.47
N ARG A 476 -1.57 16.54 13.42
CA ARG A 476 -2.13 16.22 14.75
C ARG A 476 -3.63 16.41 14.71
N LEU A 477 -4.33 15.49 15.35
CA LEU A 477 -5.78 15.48 15.40
C LEU A 477 -6.28 15.77 16.83
N GLU A 478 -7.52 16.26 16.90
CA GLU A 478 -8.30 16.36 18.13
C GLU A 478 -9.72 15.86 17.87
N THR A 479 -10.40 15.41 18.92
CA THR A 479 -11.82 15.05 18.86
C THR A 479 -12.67 16.30 18.70
N GLU A 480 -13.97 16.16 18.45
CA GLU A 480 -14.92 17.29 18.42
C GLU A 480 -14.92 18.08 19.72
N ASP A 481 -14.71 17.39 20.86
CA ASP A 481 -14.62 17.99 22.19
C ASP A 481 -13.27 18.68 22.46
N GLY A 482 -12.37 18.77 21.48
CA GLY A 482 -11.05 19.42 21.62
C GLY A 482 -10.00 18.55 22.31
N ILE A 483 -10.27 17.27 22.61
CA ILE A 483 -9.31 16.38 23.24
C ILE A 483 -8.25 15.95 22.21
N PRO A 484 -6.94 16.19 22.48
CA PRO A 484 -5.90 15.83 21.53
C PRO A 484 -5.77 14.31 21.37
N VAL A 485 -5.77 13.84 20.13
CA VAL A 485 -5.48 12.44 19.79
C VAL A 485 -3.97 12.21 19.85
N SER A 486 -3.55 11.15 20.54
CA SER A 486 -2.15 10.79 20.65
C SER A 486 -1.52 10.54 19.27
N ASN A 487 -0.25 10.93 19.10
CA ASN A 487 0.57 10.77 17.89
C ASN A 487 0.20 11.71 16.73
N SER A 488 1.15 11.84 15.80
CA SER A 488 0.93 12.48 14.49
C SER A 488 0.46 11.43 13.48
N TRP A 489 -0.49 11.80 12.65
CA TRP A 489 -1.12 10.91 11.68
C TRP A 489 -0.70 11.22 10.26
N ASN A 490 -0.43 10.18 9.47
CA ASN A 490 -0.13 10.30 8.06
C ASN A 490 -1.41 10.63 7.28
N ILE A 491 -1.32 11.62 6.41
CA ILE A 491 -2.42 12.01 5.51
C ILE A 491 -2.90 10.86 4.60
N GLU A 492 -2.07 9.84 4.37
CA GLU A 492 -2.49 8.63 3.63
C GLU A 492 -3.58 7.83 4.38
N HIS A 493 -3.62 7.96 5.71
CA HIS A 493 -4.62 7.33 6.58
C HIS A 493 -5.79 8.25 6.93
N LEU A 494 -5.86 9.40 6.30
CA LEU A 494 -6.89 10.40 6.53
C LEU A 494 -7.69 10.66 5.26
N ARG A 495 -8.94 11.05 5.45
CA ARG A 495 -9.87 11.47 4.40
C ARG A 495 -10.64 12.68 4.89
N LYS A 496 -10.85 13.69 4.03
CA LYS A 496 -11.67 14.84 4.37
C LYS A 496 -13.11 14.39 4.62
N PHE A 497 -13.70 14.89 5.70
CA PHE A 497 -15.09 14.69 6.07
C PHE A 497 -15.88 15.94 5.70
N TYR A 498 -17.08 15.75 5.16
CA TYR A 498 -18.00 16.79 4.71
C TYR A 498 -19.29 16.66 5.50
N PRO A 499 -19.57 17.58 6.45
CA PRO A 499 -20.80 17.57 7.23
C PRO A 499 -22.06 17.89 6.39
#